data_3b3416cb8a61268bcf2821b76c442824
#
_entry.id   3b3416cb8a61268bcf2821b76c442824
#
_cell.length_a   1.000
_cell.length_b   1.000
_cell.length_c   1.000
_cell.angle_alpha   90.00
_cell.angle_beta   90.00
_cell.angle_gamma   90.00
#
_symmetry.space_group_name_H-M   'P 1'
#
loop_
_entity.id
_entity.type
_entity.pdbx_description
1 polymer ?
#
loop_
_entity_poly.entity_id
_entity_poly.type
_entity_poly.pdbx_seq_one_letter_code
_entity_poly.pdbx_strand_id
1 'polypeptide(L)'
;MRVAFITEMGFVGKVSKEHTNMRVEFAWMNAFNADHYPIYSADQLVDYDHVFVIFPKGRLNLNAVGDKISNEPNPFSQLLSSDWLQRVKFRNKQVHFVQEGPHWLWNDYELADQINFFNMMQSCDSIFAHNEVDVLYYKGLFPSKKVNKIPTIMIEHLIKDIEPNPEDKAIIGGNFARWYGGFESYIVAQNLNVPLWGQTSHAMREGEDQLLNHLPRVDWINWMKNLSTFKYAVHLMPTVAAGTFSLNCAYFGIPCIGNVDVDTQRLCHPMLSVDVGNLKRATELAIRLKEDKDFYESCSKVARLMAQEQCDVDYWKQYIMESLYETK
;
A
#
# COMPACT_ATOMS: atom_id res chain seq x y z
N MET A 1 -24.25 -7.67 -9.28
CA MET A 1 -22.84 -7.96 -9.56
C MET A 1 -22.23 -8.63 -8.33
N ARG A 2 -21.65 -9.82 -8.50
CA ARG A 2 -20.93 -10.57 -7.47
C ARG A 2 -19.42 -10.40 -7.68
N VAL A 3 -18.72 -9.96 -6.66
CA VAL A 3 -17.28 -9.73 -6.71
C VAL A 3 -16.59 -10.60 -5.67
N ALA A 4 -15.44 -11.17 -6.02
CA ALA A 4 -14.58 -11.87 -5.10
C ALA A 4 -13.13 -11.40 -5.21
N PHE A 5 -12.39 -11.54 -4.12
CA PHE A 5 -10.94 -11.34 -4.07
C PHE A 5 -10.27 -12.64 -3.64
N ILE A 6 -9.15 -12.93 -4.27
CA ILE A 6 -8.26 -14.03 -3.90
C ILE A 6 -6.94 -13.43 -3.44
N THR A 7 -6.52 -13.77 -2.21
CA THR A 7 -5.22 -13.36 -1.67
C THR A 7 -4.55 -14.51 -0.88
N GLU A 8 -3.37 -14.26 -0.37
CA GLU A 8 -2.65 -15.16 0.53
C GLU A 8 -3.25 -15.25 1.94
N MET A 9 -4.21 -14.38 2.29
CA MET A 9 -4.79 -14.34 3.64
C MET A 9 -5.67 -15.56 3.91
N GLY A 10 -5.70 -16.01 5.16
CA GLY A 10 -6.25 -17.32 5.54
C GLY A 10 -7.75 -17.34 5.93
N PHE A 11 -8.56 -16.37 5.49
CA PHE A 11 -9.99 -16.34 5.81
C PHE A 11 -10.88 -16.50 4.57
N VAL A 12 -12.14 -16.87 4.77
CA VAL A 12 -13.19 -16.94 3.74
C VAL A 12 -14.35 -16.03 4.14
N GLY A 13 -14.92 -15.32 3.17
CA GLY A 13 -16.12 -14.50 3.37
C GLY A 13 -15.84 -12.99 3.38
N LYS A 14 -16.67 -12.24 4.08
CA LYS A 14 -16.61 -10.76 4.08
C LYS A 14 -15.51 -10.22 4.98
N VAL A 15 -14.96 -9.07 4.60
CA VAL A 15 -14.07 -8.30 5.48
C VAL A 15 -14.87 -7.81 6.69
N SER A 16 -14.34 -8.04 7.88
CA SER A 16 -14.88 -7.55 9.15
C SER A 16 -13.84 -6.71 9.89
N LYS A 17 -14.29 -5.99 10.92
CA LYS A 17 -13.42 -5.20 11.80
C LYS A 17 -12.37 -6.03 12.55
N GLU A 18 -12.56 -7.33 12.60
CA GLU A 18 -11.63 -8.27 13.24
C GLU A 18 -10.45 -8.62 12.32
N HIS A 19 -10.56 -8.35 11.01
CA HIS A 19 -9.47 -8.50 10.06
C HIS A 19 -8.54 -7.30 10.15
N THR A 20 -7.53 -7.43 10.96
CA THR A 20 -6.75 -6.33 11.53
C THR A 20 -5.67 -5.73 10.61
N ASN A 21 -5.35 -6.38 9.52
CA ASN A 21 -4.36 -5.90 8.56
C ASN A 21 -5.04 -5.20 7.38
N MET A 22 -5.30 -3.92 7.54
CA MET A 22 -5.91 -3.10 6.49
C MET A 22 -4.89 -2.76 5.39
N ARG A 23 -4.66 -3.73 4.52
CA ARG A 23 -4.04 -3.50 3.22
C ARG A 23 -5.05 -2.83 2.28
N VAL A 24 -4.58 -2.31 1.17
CA VAL A 24 -5.43 -1.64 0.17
C VAL A 24 -6.53 -2.56 -0.35
N GLU A 25 -6.22 -3.83 -0.54
CA GLU A 25 -7.18 -4.84 -1.00
C GLU A 25 -8.37 -5.03 -0.06
N PHE A 26 -8.17 -4.93 1.26
CA PHE A 26 -9.29 -5.01 2.22
C PHE A 26 -10.26 -3.83 2.08
N ALA A 27 -9.73 -2.65 1.84
CA ALA A 27 -10.55 -1.48 1.60
C ALA A 27 -11.40 -1.67 0.33
N TRP A 28 -10.82 -2.21 -0.74
CA TRP A 28 -11.54 -2.54 -1.96
C TRP A 28 -12.54 -3.68 -1.79
N MET A 29 -12.20 -4.74 -1.05
CA MET A 29 -13.16 -5.79 -0.69
C MET A 29 -14.37 -5.20 0.03
N ASN A 30 -14.15 -4.31 0.99
CA ASN A 30 -15.22 -3.62 1.68
C ASN A 30 -16.06 -2.74 0.74
N ALA A 31 -15.41 -1.94 -0.11
CA ALA A 31 -16.07 -1.05 -1.06
C ALA A 31 -16.99 -1.80 -2.02
N PHE A 32 -16.58 -2.95 -2.52
CA PHE A 32 -17.38 -3.80 -3.40
C PHE A 32 -18.35 -4.73 -2.65
N ASN A 33 -18.31 -4.76 -1.34
CA ASN A 33 -18.95 -5.81 -0.56
C ASN A 33 -18.60 -7.21 -1.11
N ALA A 34 -17.33 -7.42 -1.39
CA ALA A 34 -16.81 -8.60 -2.03
C ALA A 34 -16.64 -9.76 -1.05
N ASP A 35 -16.67 -10.97 -1.57
CA ASP A 35 -16.26 -12.17 -0.83
C ASP A 35 -14.73 -12.33 -0.98
N HIS A 36 -14.08 -12.83 0.07
CA HIS A 36 -12.67 -13.18 0.05
C HIS A 36 -12.47 -14.69 0.10
N TYR A 37 -11.48 -15.15 -0.65
CA TYR A 37 -11.03 -16.54 -0.63
C TYR A 37 -9.50 -16.58 -0.60
N PRO A 38 -8.91 -17.44 0.25
CA PRO A 38 -7.48 -17.70 0.16
C PRO A 38 -7.15 -18.50 -1.12
N ILE A 39 -5.94 -18.36 -1.61
CA ILE A 39 -5.47 -19.00 -2.85
C ILE A 39 -5.76 -20.51 -2.89
N TYR A 40 -5.59 -21.19 -1.76
CA TYR A 40 -5.85 -22.64 -1.66
C TYR A 40 -7.35 -23.02 -1.65
N SER A 41 -8.26 -22.06 -1.49
CA SER A 41 -9.71 -22.26 -1.54
C SER A 41 -10.35 -21.74 -2.83
N ALA A 42 -9.56 -21.43 -3.86
CA ALA A 42 -10.05 -20.88 -5.11
C ALA A 42 -11.07 -21.79 -5.84
N ASP A 43 -11.02 -23.10 -5.58
CA ASP A 43 -12.00 -24.05 -6.14
C ASP A 43 -13.44 -23.82 -5.64
N GLN A 44 -13.62 -23.06 -4.55
CA GLN A 44 -14.94 -22.68 -4.02
C GLN A 44 -15.54 -21.46 -4.76
N LEU A 45 -14.75 -20.74 -5.58
CA LEU A 45 -15.26 -19.60 -6.33
C LEU A 45 -16.05 -20.05 -7.55
N VAL A 46 -17.34 -19.80 -7.52
CA VAL A 46 -18.26 -20.15 -8.60
C VAL A 46 -19.25 -19.01 -8.85
N ASP A 47 -19.49 -18.69 -10.12
CA ASP A 47 -20.49 -17.71 -10.57
C ASP A 47 -20.28 -16.27 -10.11
N TYR A 48 -19.02 -15.85 -9.96
CA TYR A 48 -18.68 -14.43 -9.77
C TYR A 48 -18.63 -13.71 -11.12
N ASP A 49 -19.11 -12.47 -11.11
CA ASP A 49 -18.99 -11.60 -12.26
C ASP A 49 -17.54 -11.14 -12.45
N HIS A 50 -16.86 -10.79 -11.33
CA HIS A 50 -15.47 -10.35 -11.31
C HIS A 50 -14.71 -11.00 -10.16
N VAL A 51 -13.56 -11.55 -10.46
CA VAL A 51 -12.60 -12.11 -9.48
C VAL A 51 -11.30 -11.33 -9.58
N PHE A 52 -10.89 -10.67 -8.50
CA PHE A 52 -9.62 -9.98 -8.39
C PHE A 52 -8.60 -10.88 -7.70
N VAL A 53 -7.51 -11.17 -8.39
CA VAL A 53 -6.43 -12.04 -7.90
C VAL A 53 -5.22 -11.21 -7.55
N ILE A 54 -4.80 -11.28 -6.29
CA ILE A 54 -3.58 -10.66 -5.80
C ILE A 54 -2.56 -11.77 -5.61
N PHE A 55 -1.53 -11.77 -6.45
CA PHE A 55 -0.46 -12.74 -6.30
C PHE A 55 0.38 -12.42 -5.07
N PRO A 56 0.65 -13.41 -4.22
CA PRO A 56 1.45 -13.21 -3.03
C PRO A 56 2.85 -12.73 -3.40
N LYS A 57 3.42 -11.89 -2.56
CA LYS A 57 4.79 -11.35 -2.72
C LYS A 57 5.88 -12.44 -2.62
N GLY A 58 5.49 -13.66 -2.47
CA GLY A 58 6.30 -14.86 -2.57
C GLY A 58 7.47 -14.92 -1.62
N ARG A 59 8.57 -15.52 -2.05
CA ARG A 59 9.79 -15.83 -1.30
C ARG A 59 10.47 -14.67 -0.61
N LEU A 60 10.08 -13.45 -0.90
CA LEU A 60 10.60 -12.28 -0.22
C LEU A 60 10.08 -12.29 1.20
N ASN A 61 10.79 -13.02 2.04
CA ASN A 61 10.76 -12.77 3.46
C ASN A 61 11.44 -11.42 3.68
N LEU A 62 10.74 -10.36 3.26
CA LEU A 62 11.17 -8.97 3.35
C LEU A 62 11.40 -8.54 4.80
N ASN A 63 11.05 -9.40 5.74
CA ASN A 63 11.28 -9.26 7.17
C ASN A 63 12.54 -10.00 7.64
N ALA A 64 13.22 -10.73 6.77
CA ALA A 64 14.49 -11.35 7.12
C ALA A 64 15.54 -10.24 7.22
N VAL A 65 15.83 -9.86 8.42
CA VAL A 65 17.06 -9.11 8.76
C VAL A 65 18.23 -10.03 8.44
N GLY A 66 18.94 -9.75 7.35
CA GLY A 66 20.08 -10.53 6.89
C GLY A 66 19.69 -11.53 5.80
N ASP A 67 20.17 -11.30 4.66
CA ASP A 67 20.38 -11.95 3.37
C ASP A 67 20.21 -13.47 3.21
N LYS A 68 19.41 -14.11 4.04
CA LYS A 68 18.99 -15.48 3.80
C LYS A 68 17.66 -15.45 3.05
N ILE A 69 17.75 -15.35 1.74
CA ILE A 69 16.73 -15.85 0.83
C ILE A 69 16.49 -17.31 1.26
N SER A 70 15.32 -17.61 1.76
CA SER A 70 14.95 -18.99 2.04
C SER A 70 15.01 -19.75 0.72
N ASN A 71 15.89 -20.74 0.60
CA ASN A 71 15.93 -21.62 -0.55
C ASN A 71 14.75 -22.61 -0.59
N GLU A 72 13.81 -22.49 0.35
CA GLU A 72 12.61 -23.29 0.33
C GLU A 72 11.65 -22.78 -0.75
N PRO A 73 11.07 -23.68 -1.57
CA PRO A 73 10.08 -23.30 -2.56
C PRO A 73 8.95 -22.54 -1.89
N ASN A 74 8.58 -21.39 -2.45
CA ASN A 74 7.38 -20.70 -1.99
C ASN A 74 6.19 -21.64 -2.15
N PRO A 75 5.47 -22.02 -1.07
CA PRO A 75 4.33 -22.91 -1.18
C PRO A 75 3.24 -22.35 -2.12
N PHE A 76 3.20 -21.04 -2.35
CA PHE A 76 2.26 -20.42 -3.27
C PHE A 76 2.71 -20.55 -4.74
N SER A 77 4.00 -20.60 -5.06
CA SER A 77 4.45 -20.78 -6.45
C SER A 77 4.06 -22.17 -6.99
N GLN A 78 3.95 -23.16 -6.13
CA GLN A 78 3.45 -24.49 -6.51
C GLN A 78 1.92 -24.53 -6.70
N LEU A 79 1.17 -23.69 -5.95
CA LEU A 79 -0.29 -23.58 -6.08
C LEU A 79 -0.69 -22.70 -7.25
N LEU A 80 0.06 -21.64 -7.52
CA LEU A 80 -0.19 -20.70 -8.60
C LEU A 80 0.37 -21.25 -9.91
N SER A 81 -0.44 -21.99 -10.63
CA SER A 81 -0.14 -22.50 -11.97
C SER A 81 -1.12 -21.96 -12.98
N SER A 82 -0.75 -22.05 -14.26
CA SER A 82 -1.67 -21.73 -15.35
C SER A 82 -2.97 -22.54 -15.27
N ASP A 83 -2.89 -23.80 -14.83
CA ASP A 83 -4.07 -24.65 -14.63
C ASP A 83 -4.97 -24.16 -13.50
N TRP A 84 -4.39 -23.68 -12.40
CA TRP A 84 -5.13 -23.07 -11.30
C TRP A 84 -5.93 -21.85 -11.81
N LEU A 85 -5.28 -20.95 -12.54
CA LEU A 85 -5.93 -19.76 -13.08
C LEU A 85 -7.02 -20.13 -14.09
N GLN A 86 -6.80 -21.12 -14.96
CA GLN A 86 -7.80 -21.60 -15.90
C GLN A 86 -9.03 -22.17 -15.19
N ARG A 87 -8.86 -22.89 -14.09
CA ARG A 87 -9.99 -23.36 -13.28
C ARG A 87 -10.79 -22.22 -12.68
N VAL A 88 -10.14 -21.15 -12.17
CA VAL A 88 -10.81 -19.95 -11.68
C VAL A 88 -11.58 -19.26 -12.82
N LYS A 89 -10.97 -19.11 -13.99
CA LYS A 89 -11.60 -18.49 -15.17
C LYS A 89 -12.77 -19.31 -15.70
N PHE A 90 -12.67 -20.63 -15.72
CA PHE A 90 -13.76 -21.50 -16.20
C PHE A 90 -15.05 -21.38 -15.38
N ARG A 91 -14.92 -21.07 -14.09
CA ARG A 91 -16.03 -21.01 -13.14
C ARG A 91 -16.60 -19.60 -12.94
N ASN A 92 -15.93 -18.56 -13.47
CA ASN A 92 -16.27 -17.17 -13.25
C ASN A 92 -16.21 -16.39 -14.57
N LYS A 93 -16.89 -15.23 -14.62
CA LYS A 93 -17.02 -14.50 -15.90
C LYS A 93 -15.72 -13.76 -16.29
N GLN A 94 -15.11 -13.04 -15.33
CA GLN A 94 -13.88 -12.28 -15.58
C GLN A 94 -12.91 -12.42 -14.40
N VAL A 95 -11.63 -12.51 -14.71
CA VAL A 95 -10.56 -12.61 -13.73
C VAL A 95 -9.53 -11.53 -13.97
N HIS A 96 -9.26 -10.74 -12.96
CA HIS A 96 -8.38 -9.58 -13.00
C HIS A 96 -7.19 -9.79 -12.08
N PHE A 97 -6.00 -9.43 -12.55
CA PHE A 97 -4.82 -9.37 -11.71
C PHE A 97 -4.73 -8.01 -11.02
N VAL A 98 -4.38 -7.99 -9.73
CA VAL A 98 -4.07 -6.77 -8.98
C VAL A 98 -2.65 -6.84 -8.46
N GLN A 99 -1.84 -5.85 -8.83
CA GLN A 99 -0.48 -5.71 -8.35
C GLN A 99 -0.48 -5.17 -6.91
N GLU A 100 0.05 -5.96 -5.98
CA GLU A 100 0.37 -5.53 -4.63
C GLU A 100 1.88 -5.34 -4.46
N GLY A 101 2.30 -4.13 -4.12
CA GLY A 101 3.70 -3.73 -4.05
C GLY A 101 4.26 -3.26 -5.40
N PRO A 102 5.55 -2.93 -5.47
CA PRO A 102 6.16 -2.40 -6.67
C PRO A 102 6.36 -3.50 -7.74
N HIS A 103 6.29 -3.10 -9.00
CA HIS A 103 6.46 -4.02 -10.14
C HIS A 103 7.79 -4.81 -10.12
N TRP A 104 8.86 -4.21 -9.58
CA TRP A 104 10.18 -4.85 -9.54
C TRP A 104 10.28 -6.02 -8.54
N LEU A 105 9.28 -6.27 -7.70
CA LEU A 105 9.26 -7.42 -6.79
C LEU A 105 9.44 -8.76 -7.53
N TRP A 106 9.00 -8.84 -8.78
CA TRP A 106 9.16 -10.04 -9.59
C TRP A 106 10.61 -10.31 -10.01
N ASN A 107 11.47 -9.28 -10.01
CA ASN A 107 12.86 -9.42 -10.45
C ASN A 107 13.71 -10.28 -9.51
N ASP A 108 13.25 -10.45 -8.25
CA ASP A 108 13.95 -11.27 -7.26
C ASP A 108 13.56 -12.77 -7.34
N TYR A 109 12.63 -13.14 -8.25
CA TYR A 109 12.27 -14.52 -8.50
C TYR A 109 13.20 -15.15 -9.55
N GLU A 110 13.27 -16.48 -9.54
CA GLU A 110 13.92 -17.19 -10.64
C GLU A 110 13.19 -16.96 -11.96
N LEU A 111 13.92 -16.97 -13.08
CA LEU A 111 13.37 -16.66 -14.40
C LEU A 111 12.16 -17.54 -14.76
N ALA A 112 12.17 -18.81 -14.36
CA ALA A 112 11.03 -19.70 -14.59
C ALA A 112 9.76 -19.24 -13.88
N ASP A 113 9.89 -18.76 -12.63
CA ASP A 113 8.78 -18.20 -11.86
C ASP A 113 8.32 -16.87 -12.46
N GLN A 114 9.25 -16.01 -12.88
CA GLN A 114 8.91 -14.74 -13.55
C GLN A 114 8.10 -14.99 -14.83
N ILE A 115 8.51 -15.98 -15.64
CA ILE A 115 7.78 -16.38 -16.86
C ILE A 115 6.39 -16.96 -16.51
N ASN A 116 6.29 -17.78 -15.46
CA ASN A 116 5.00 -18.30 -15.01
C ASN A 116 4.04 -17.17 -14.61
N PHE A 117 4.48 -16.21 -13.80
CA PHE A 117 3.69 -15.05 -13.41
C PHE A 117 3.32 -14.19 -14.61
N PHE A 118 4.25 -13.95 -15.54
CA PHE A 118 3.95 -13.26 -16.79
C PHE A 118 2.81 -13.94 -17.55
N ASN A 119 2.88 -15.25 -17.73
CA ASN A 119 1.86 -16.02 -18.44
C ASN A 119 0.50 -15.99 -17.71
N MET A 120 0.51 -16.03 -16.38
CA MET A 120 -0.71 -15.90 -15.58
C MET A 120 -1.33 -14.52 -15.75
N MET A 121 -0.55 -13.44 -15.64
CA MET A 121 -1.01 -12.07 -15.88
C MET A 121 -1.52 -11.88 -17.30
N GLN A 122 -0.81 -12.48 -18.29
CA GLN A 122 -1.26 -12.49 -19.68
C GLN A 122 -2.60 -13.21 -19.86
N SER A 123 -2.91 -14.19 -19.05
CA SER A 123 -4.19 -14.92 -19.09
C SER A 123 -5.34 -14.21 -18.38
N CYS A 124 -5.09 -13.25 -17.51
CA CYS A 124 -6.13 -12.44 -16.87
C CYS A 124 -6.84 -11.52 -17.88
N ASP A 125 -8.08 -11.12 -17.59
CA ASP A 125 -8.87 -10.27 -18.49
C ASP A 125 -8.39 -8.81 -18.45
N SER A 126 -7.95 -8.33 -17.28
CA SER A 126 -7.28 -7.03 -17.12
C SER A 126 -6.26 -7.05 -15.97
N ILE A 127 -5.47 -5.98 -15.87
CA ILE A 127 -4.48 -5.76 -14.84
C ILE A 127 -4.81 -4.44 -14.12
N PHE A 128 -4.69 -4.45 -12.80
CA PHE A 128 -4.81 -3.27 -11.95
C PHE A 128 -3.53 -3.04 -11.15
N ALA A 129 -3.15 -1.79 -10.99
CA ALA A 129 -2.03 -1.38 -10.15
C ALA A 129 -2.39 -0.15 -9.30
N HIS A 130 -1.73 0.03 -8.16
CA HIS A 130 -2.10 1.05 -7.17
C HIS A 130 -1.58 2.45 -7.48
N ASN A 131 -0.65 2.58 -8.42
CA ASN A 131 0.01 3.84 -8.73
C ASN A 131 0.30 3.98 -10.24
N GLU A 132 0.56 5.19 -10.69
CA GLU A 132 0.79 5.52 -12.11
C GLU A 132 2.06 4.85 -12.67
N VAL A 133 3.10 4.71 -11.87
CA VAL A 133 4.38 4.11 -12.32
C VAL A 133 4.18 2.64 -12.67
N ASP A 134 3.50 1.89 -11.81
CA ASP A 134 3.20 0.48 -12.05
C ASP A 134 2.19 0.31 -13.19
N VAL A 135 1.19 1.21 -13.31
CA VAL A 135 0.28 1.22 -14.47
C VAL A 135 1.05 1.39 -15.78
N LEU A 136 2.00 2.33 -15.82
CA LEU A 136 2.82 2.57 -17.00
C LEU A 136 3.71 1.35 -17.34
N TYR A 137 4.32 0.75 -16.31
CA TYR A 137 5.11 -0.46 -16.46
C TYR A 137 4.29 -1.61 -17.08
N TYR A 138 3.12 -1.89 -16.53
CA TYR A 138 2.27 -2.98 -17.03
C TYR A 138 1.66 -2.69 -18.40
N LYS A 139 1.38 -1.44 -18.75
CA LYS A 139 1.01 -1.06 -20.12
C LYS A 139 2.13 -1.35 -21.12
N GLY A 140 3.38 -1.12 -20.73
CA GLY A 140 4.54 -1.48 -21.55
C GLY A 140 4.74 -2.99 -21.67
N LEU A 141 4.59 -3.71 -20.57
CA LEU A 141 4.78 -5.16 -20.54
C LEU A 141 3.65 -5.93 -21.26
N PHE A 142 2.42 -5.41 -21.23
CA PHE A 142 1.22 -6.02 -21.80
C PHE A 142 0.48 -5.03 -22.72
N PRO A 143 1.03 -4.64 -23.88
CA PRO A 143 0.46 -3.57 -24.72
C PRO A 143 -0.93 -3.87 -25.29
N SER A 144 -1.31 -5.13 -25.35
CA SER A 144 -2.64 -5.55 -25.81
C SER A 144 -3.68 -5.69 -24.70
N LYS A 145 -3.26 -5.52 -23.43
CA LYS A 145 -4.14 -5.68 -22.28
C LYS A 145 -4.69 -4.36 -21.77
N LYS A 146 -5.84 -4.46 -21.14
CA LYS A 146 -6.41 -3.38 -20.35
C LYS A 146 -5.65 -3.31 -19.01
N VAL A 147 -4.98 -2.18 -18.78
CA VAL A 147 -4.27 -1.89 -17.54
C VAL A 147 -4.84 -0.62 -16.95
N ASN A 148 -5.39 -0.70 -15.75
CA ASN A 148 -6.06 0.40 -15.07
C ASN A 148 -5.47 0.63 -13.68
N LYS A 149 -5.68 1.83 -13.17
CA LYS A 149 -5.36 2.16 -11.78
C LYS A 149 -6.47 1.69 -10.84
N ILE A 150 -6.09 1.08 -9.73
CA ILE A 150 -6.93 0.84 -8.56
C ILE A 150 -6.30 1.57 -7.38
N PRO A 151 -6.69 2.82 -7.09
CA PRO A 151 -5.99 3.67 -6.14
C PRO A 151 -6.09 3.16 -4.71
N THR A 152 -5.24 3.70 -3.84
CA THR A 152 -5.32 3.44 -2.41
C THR A 152 -6.52 4.17 -1.82
N ILE A 153 -7.39 3.44 -1.15
CA ILE A 153 -8.53 3.95 -0.38
C ILE A 153 -8.50 3.42 1.05
N MET A 154 -9.35 3.92 1.91
CA MET A 154 -9.47 3.49 3.31
C MET A 154 -10.91 3.07 3.64
N ILE A 155 -11.08 2.29 4.72
CA ILE A 155 -12.41 2.01 5.27
C ILE A 155 -12.73 3.08 6.32
N GLU A 156 -13.16 4.23 5.87
CA GLU A 156 -13.33 5.44 6.69
C GLU A 156 -14.29 5.23 7.87
N HIS A 157 -15.39 4.50 7.68
CA HIS A 157 -16.39 4.30 8.74
C HIS A 157 -15.84 3.57 9.99
N LEU A 158 -14.70 2.86 9.89
CA LEU A 158 -14.05 2.21 11.03
C LEU A 158 -13.20 3.17 11.87
N ILE A 159 -12.85 4.33 11.34
CA ILE A 159 -11.93 5.28 11.97
C ILE A 159 -12.52 6.69 12.15
N LYS A 160 -13.73 6.94 11.66
CA LYS A 160 -14.37 8.27 11.68
C LYS A 160 -14.53 8.88 13.07
N ASP A 161 -14.57 8.04 14.11
CA ASP A 161 -14.74 8.47 15.50
C ASP A 161 -13.38 8.70 16.20
N ILE A 162 -12.26 8.60 15.48
CA ILE A 162 -10.93 8.88 16.01
C ILE A 162 -10.63 10.37 15.84
N GLU A 163 -10.65 11.09 16.93
CA GLU A 163 -10.32 12.51 16.93
C GLU A 163 -8.80 12.73 16.98
N PRO A 164 -8.25 13.60 16.11
CA PRO A 164 -6.83 13.95 16.16
C PRO A 164 -6.50 14.69 17.48
N ASN A 165 -5.44 14.23 18.14
CA ASN A 165 -4.88 14.88 19.33
C ASN A 165 -3.36 15.01 19.19
N PRO A 166 -2.86 15.90 18.31
CA PRO A 166 -1.45 15.95 17.96
C PRO A 166 -0.57 16.46 19.09
N GLU A 167 0.39 15.68 19.48
CA GLU A 167 1.50 16.05 20.35
C GLU A 167 2.73 16.44 19.51
N ASP A 168 3.62 17.28 20.06
CA ASP A 168 4.83 17.77 19.37
C ASP A 168 5.87 16.65 19.20
N LYS A 169 5.53 15.64 18.36
CA LYS A 169 6.35 14.47 18.04
C LYS A 169 6.20 14.09 16.56
N ALA A 170 7.18 13.37 16.03
CA ALA A 170 7.20 12.94 14.64
C ALA A 170 7.22 11.42 14.49
N ILE A 171 6.53 10.92 13.45
CA ILE A 171 6.54 9.52 13.06
C ILE A 171 7.35 9.32 11.78
N ILE A 172 8.22 8.32 11.76
CA ILE A 172 8.93 7.86 10.58
C ILE A 172 8.13 6.72 9.96
N GLY A 173 7.76 6.87 8.69
CA GLY A 173 7.01 5.87 7.94
C GLY A 173 7.88 4.67 7.55
N GLY A 174 7.23 3.49 7.49
CA GLY A 174 7.89 2.25 7.11
C GLY A 174 8.83 1.69 8.20
N ASN A 175 9.69 0.79 7.77
CA ASN A 175 10.76 0.25 8.59
C ASN A 175 12.12 0.68 8.05
N PHE A 176 13.21 0.33 8.76
CA PHE A 176 14.57 0.72 8.36
C PHE A 176 15.20 -0.19 7.29
N ALA A 177 14.40 -0.94 6.55
CA ALA A 177 14.87 -1.62 5.34
C ALA A 177 15.08 -0.62 4.20
N ARG A 178 16.05 -0.90 3.32
CA ARG A 178 16.49 0.02 2.26
C ARG A 178 15.35 0.54 1.35
N TRP A 179 14.36 -0.29 1.06
CA TRP A 179 13.23 0.06 0.19
C TRP A 179 12.16 0.94 0.83
N TYR A 180 12.22 1.13 2.16
CA TYR A 180 11.33 2.03 2.88
C TYR A 180 11.96 3.39 3.18
N GLY A 181 13.26 3.59 2.94
CA GLY A 181 13.95 4.86 3.17
C GLY A 181 13.96 5.30 4.65
N GLY A 182 14.03 4.33 5.57
CA GLY A 182 13.97 4.63 7.00
C GLY A 182 15.14 5.46 7.48
N PHE A 183 16.35 5.20 6.99
CA PHE A 183 17.56 5.98 7.35
C PHE A 183 17.44 7.43 6.89
N GLU A 184 17.12 7.66 5.64
CA GLU A 184 16.93 9.01 5.06
C GLU A 184 15.81 9.77 5.77
N SER A 185 14.72 9.07 6.06
CA SER A 185 13.59 9.64 6.81
C SER A 185 14.00 10.04 8.23
N TYR A 186 14.82 9.22 8.91
CA TYR A 186 15.34 9.52 10.24
C TYR A 186 16.21 10.77 10.22
N ILE A 187 17.18 10.85 9.30
CA ILE A 187 18.09 12.00 9.18
C ILE A 187 17.33 13.31 8.91
N VAL A 188 16.33 13.27 8.05
CA VAL A 188 15.49 14.45 7.78
C VAL A 188 14.62 14.80 8.99
N ALA A 189 14.01 13.81 9.65
CA ALA A 189 13.14 14.02 10.79
C ALA A 189 13.87 14.65 12.01
N GLN A 190 15.17 14.42 12.16
CA GLN A 190 15.96 15.08 13.23
C GLN A 190 15.89 16.61 13.17
N ASN A 191 15.69 17.20 11.98
CA ASN A 191 15.57 18.64 11.81
C ASN A 191 14.23 19.22 12.32
N LEU A 192 13.26 18.38 12.66
CA LEU A 192 12.05 18.81 13.35
C LEU A 192 12.30 19.10 14.84
N ASN A 193 13.41 18.64 15.41
CA ASN A 193 13.80 18.82 16.80
C ASN A 193 12.67 18.46 17.78
N VAL A 194 12.11 17.27 17.61
CA VAL A 194 11.03 16.68 18.43
C VAL A 194 11.33 15.20 18.68
N PRO A 195 10.68 14.55 19.67
CA PRO A 195 10.77 13.11 19.85
C PRO A 195 10.38 12.36 18.57
N LEU A 196 11.26 11.44 18.13
CA LEU A 196 11.05 10.62 16.94
C LEU A 196 10.52 9.25 17.30
N TRP A 197 9.60 8.75 16.48
CA TRP A 197 8.97 7.46 16.63
C TRP A 197 9.00 6.68 15.32
N GLY A 198 9.12 5.36 15.44
CA GLY A 198 9.01 4.44 14.31
C GLY A 198 8.15 3.25 14.65
N GLN A 199 7.46 2.68 13.66
CA GLN A 199 6.78 1.41 13.81
C GLN A 199 7.77 0.28 13.49
N THR A 200 8.03 -0.61 14.43
CA THR A 200 8.81 -1.80 14.17
C THR A 200 7.91 -2.96 13.77
N SER A 201 8.11 -3.48 12.57
CA SER A 201 7.48 -4.73 12.11
C SER A 201 8.33 -5.98 12.44
N HIS A 202 9.55 -5.79 12.94
CA HIS A 202 10.52 -6.84 13.26
C HIS A 202 11.28 -6.46 14.55
N ALA A 203 12.13 -7.35 15.03
CA ALA A 203 12.95 -7.08 16.20
C ALA A 203 13.81 -5.81 16.01
N MET A 204 13.87 -4.97 17.04
CA MET A 204 14.78 -3.83 17.07
C MET A 204 16.22 -4.29 16.92
N ARG A 205 17.01 -3.50 16.21
CA ARG A 205 18.46 -3.67 16.17
C ARG A 205 19.09 -3.09 17.43
N GLU A 206 20.27 -3.57 17.76
CA GLU A 206 21.03 -3.04 18.90
C GLU A 206 21.22 -1.51 18.76
N GLY A 207 20.84 -0.77 19.79
CA GLY A 207 20.97 0.69 19.85
C GLY A 207 19.85 1.49 19.16
N GLU A 208 18.90 0.87 18.46
CA GLU A 208 17.78 1.62 17.84
C GLU A 208 16.91 2.33 18.88
N ASP A 209 16.72 1.74 20.05
CA ASP A 209 15.96 2.30 21.17
C ASP A 209 16.58 3.57 21.79
N GLN A 210 17.87 3.81 21.54
CA GLN A 210 18.56 5.03 21.93
C GLN A 210 18.36 6.18 20.94
N LEU A 211 17.95 5.87 19.70
CA LEU A 211 17.84 6.83 18.60
C LEU A 211 16.40 7.29 18.38
N LEU A 212 15.44 6.42 18.58
CA LEU A 212 14.02 6.72 18.41
C LEU A 212 13.14 5.84 19.30
N ASN A 213 11.93 6.30 19.55
CA ASN A 213 10.93 5.53 20.26
C ASN A 213 10.23 4.56 19.29
N HIS A 214 9.82 3.41 19.78
CA HIS A 214 9.19 2.38 18.99
C HIS A 214 7.70 2.22 19.33
N LEU A 215 6.86 2.19 18.28
CA LEU A 215 5.47 1.76 18.41
C LEU A 215 5.41 0.24 18.21
N PRO A 216 4.70 -0.48 19.07
CA PRO A 216 4.45 -1.90 18.85
C PRO A 216 3.59 -2.09 17.58
N ARG A 217 3.77 -3.24 16.94
CA ARG A 217 2.87 -3.63 15.86
C ARG A 217 1.48 -3.89 16.43
N VAL A 218 0.50 -3.18 15.93
CA VAL A 218 -0.90 -3.28 16.32
C VAL A 218 -1.78 -3.45 15.07
N ASP A 219 -3.06 -3.76 15.26
CA ASP A 219 -4.04 -3.73 14.17
C ASP A 219 -4.21 -2.32 13.59
N TRP A 220 -4.82 -2.22 12.41
CA TRP A 220 -4.91 -0.95 11.70
C TRP A 220 -5.70 0.12 12.47
N ILE A 221 -6.79 -0.25 13.17
CA ILE A 221 -7.59 0.72 13.93
C ILE A 221 -6.76 1.31 15.07
N ASN A 222 -6.04 0.47 15.82
CA ASN A 222 -5.14 0.93 16.87
C ASN A 222 -3.93 1.68 16.31
N TRP A 223 -3.44 1.29 15.11
CA TRP A 223 -2.46 2.08 14.39
C TRP A 223 -2.97 3.48 14.10
N MET A 224 -4.19 3.64 13.57
CA MET A 224 -4.79 4.95 13.28
C MET A 224 -4.97 5.78 14.56
N LYS A 225 -5.36 5.17 15.69
CA LYS A 225 -5.41 5.85 17.00
C LYS A 225 -4.01 6.34 17.43
N ASN A 226 -2.98 5.51 17.28
CA ASN A 226 -1.62 5.94 17.59
C ASN A 226 -1.18 7.07 16.65
N LEU A 227 -1.44 6.93 15.35
CA LEU A 227 -1.05 7.90 14.34
C LEU A 227 -1.70 9.27 14.60
N SER A 228 -2.96 9.33 15.04
CA SER A 228 -3.70 10.58 15.31
C SER A 228 -3.05 11.46 16.39
N THR A 229 -2.07 10.93 17.14
CA THR A 229 -1.34 11.69 18.17
C THR A 229 -0.06 12.35 17.65
N PHE A 230 0.32 12.15 16.40
CA PHE A 230 1.54 12.74 15.84
C PHE A 230 1.25 14.07 15.15
N LYS A 231 2.20 14.99 15.25
CA LYS A 231 2.14 16.28 14.60
C LYS A 231 2.84 16.31 13.24
N TYR A 232 3.89 15.52 13.07
CA TYR A 232 4.71 15.47 11.86
C TYR A 232 4.94 14.04 11.40
N ALA A 233 5.13 13.87 10.10
CA ALA A 233 5.52 12.59 9.52
C ALA A 233 6.61 12.77 8.46
N VAL A 234 7.53 11.79 8.37
CA VAL A 234 8.55 11.72 7.32
C VAL A 234 8.59 10.30 6.76
N HIS A 235 8.46 10.16 5.45
CA HIS A 235 8.50 8.87 4.76
C HIS A 235 9.14 9.01 3.38
N LEU A 236 10.46 9.06 3.34
CA LEU A 236 11.25 9.19 2.10
C LEU A 236 11.46 7.82 1.44
N MET A 237 10.37 7.09 1.23
CA MET A 237 10.40 5.75 0.63
C MET A 237 10.81 5.83 -0.84
N PRO A 238 11.96 5.25 -1.25
CA PRO A 238 12.39 5.26 -2.66
C PRO A 238 11.59 4.31 -3.54
N THR A 239 10.82 3.42 -2.93
CA THR A 239 10.00 2.45 -3.64
C THR A 239 8.61 2.99 -3.89
N VAL A 240 8.18 2.99 -5.14
CA VAL A 240 6.80 3.32 -5.50
C VAL A 240 5.89 2.17 -5.11
N ALA A 241 4.89 2.44 -4.31
CA ALA A 241 3.93 1.46 -3.79
C ALA A 241 2.54 2.10 -3.61
N ALA A 242 1.64 1.40 -2.93
CA ALA A 242 0.26 1.86 -2.71
C ALA A 242 0.15 3.20 -1.92
N GLY A 243 1.16 3.54 -1.10
CA GLY A 243 1.19 4.82 -0.40
C GLY A 243 0.21 4.94 0.77
N THR A 244 -0.11 3.84 1.43
CA THR A 244 -1.06 3.82 2.56
C THR A 244 -0.64 4.74 3.71
N PHE A 245 0.67 4.86 3.98
CA PHE A 245 1.15 5.69 5.10
C PHE A 245 0.85 7.17 4.89
N SER A 246 1.17 7.73 3.72
CA SER A 246 0.91 9.16 3.44
C SER A 246 -0.59 9.47 3.43
N LEU A 247 -1.43 8.55 2.93
CA LEU A 247 -2.88 8.70 2.99
C LEU A 247 -3.41 8.67 4.43
N ASN A 248 -2.90 7.75 5.28
CA ASN A 248 -3.26 7.69 6.69
C ASN A 248 -2.89 9.00 7.44
N CYS A 249 -1.70 9.55 7.15
CA CYS A 249 -1.28 10.85 7.69
C CYS A 249 -2.22 11.97 7.23
N ALA A 250 -2.55 12.01 5.95
CA ALA A 250 -3.40 13.03 5.37
C ALA A 250 -4.80 13.03 5.97
N TYR A 251 -5.36 11.87 6.27
CA TYR A 251 -6.67 11.73 6.90
C TYR A 251 -6.78 12.51 8.21
N PHE A 252 -5.74 12.49 9.02
CA PHE A 252 -5.67 13.28 10.27
C PHE A 252 -5.09 14.69 10.06
N GLY A 253 -4.71 15.06 8.86
CA GLY A 253 -4.06 16.32 8.56
C GLY A 253 -2.64 16.42 9.13
N ILE A 254 -1.93 15.29 9.23
CA ILE A 254 -0.54 15.25 9.65
C ILE A 254 0.33 15.54 8.42
N PRO A 255 1.07 16.68 8.37
CA PRO A 255 1.98 16.96 7.27
C PRO A 255 3.03 15.87 7.15
N CYS A 256 3.13 15.24 5.96
CA CYS A 256 4.06 14.16 5.67
C CYS A 256 5.05 14.58 4.58
N ILE A 257 6.35 14.61 4.90
CA ILE A 257 7.41 14.80 3.90
C ILE A 257 7.69 13.43 3.28
N GLY A 258 7.61 13.33 1.96
CA GLY A 258 7.77 12.05 1.27
C GLY A 258 8.12 12.18 -0.21
N ASN A 259 8.25 11.03 -0.87
CA ASN A 259 8.64 10.94 -2.26
C ASN A 259 7.47 11.27 -3.20
N VAL A 260 7.69 12.15 -4.17
CA VAL A 260 6.70 12.60 -5.17
C VAL A 260 6.18 11.48 -6.07
N ASP A 261 6.94 10.42 -6.27
CA ASP A 261 6.54 9.28 -7.12
C ASP A 261 5.49 8.39 -6.46
N VAL A 262 5.26 8.54 -5.15
CA VAL A 262 4.15 7.88 -4.45
C VAL A 262 2.89 8.71 -4.65
N ASP A 263 1.90 8.18 -5.37
CA ASP A 263 0.69 8.92 -5.77
C ASP A 263 -0.02 9.61 -4.60
N THR A 264 -0.27 8.89 -3.51
CA THR A 264 -0.93 9.47 -2.32
C THR A 264 -0.09 10.56 -1.66
N GLN A 265 1.23 10.46 -1.70
CA GLN A 265 2.12 11.52 -1.23
C GLN A 265 1.98 12.76 -2.11
N ARG A 266 2.10 12.59 -3.42
CA ARG A 266 2.00 13.69 -4.39
C ARG A 266 0.63 14.37 -4.33
N LEU A 267 -0.44 13.61 -4.22
CA LEU A 267 -1.82 14.12 -4.17
C LEU A 267 -2.15 14.77 -2.84
N CYS A 268 -1.87 14.10 -1.73
CA CYS A 268 -2.29 14.56 -0.41
C CYS A 268 -1.31 15.55 0.24
N HIS A 269 -0.03 15.50 -0.13
CA HIS A 269 1.02 16.35 0.45
C HIS A 269 1.84 17.07 -0.63
N PRO A 270 1.22 17.80 -1.58
CA PRO A 270 1.94 18.36 -2.73
C PRO A 270 3.06 19.32 -2.35
N MET A 271 2.89 20.10 -1.26
CA MET A 271 3.90 21.05 -0.78
C MET A 271 5.07 20.38 -0.04
N LEU A 272 4.95 19.09 0.30
CA LEU A 272 5.90 18.31 1.09
C LEU A 272 6.47 17.13 0.31
N SER A 273 6.20 17.07 -0.99
CA SER A 273 6.70 16.05 -1.88
C SER A 273 8.05 16.44 -2.47
N VAL A 274 8.99 15.52 -2.46
CA VAL A 274 10.37 15.70 -2.95
C VAL A 274 10.76 14.57 -3.89
N ASP A 275 11.70 14.83 -4.79
CA ASP A 275 12.29 13.79 -5.64
C ASP A 275 13.11 12.82 -4.79
N VAL A 276 13.20 11.56 -5.23
CA VAL A 276 14.03 10.53 -4.58
C VAL A 276 15.48 11.03 -4.45
N GLY A 277 16.01 10.93 -3.23
CA GLY A 277 17.39 11.35 -2.92
C GLY A 277 17.58 12.86 -2.73
N ASN A 278 16.57 13.69 -2.91
CA ASN A 278 16.67 15.14 -2.65
C ASN A 278 16.55 15.47 -1.16
N LEU A 279 17.53 14.97 -0.37
CA LEU A 279 17.54 15.11 1.09
C LEU A 279 17.69 16.58 1.51
N LYS A 280 18.38 17.39 0.71
CA LYS A 280 18.50 18.83 0.98
C LYS A 280 17.13 19.49 1.02
N ARG A 281 16.30 19.25 0.00
CA ARG A 281 14.94 19.81 -0.06
C ARG A 281 14.05 19.26 1.05
N ALA A 282 14.13 17.97 1.35
CA ALA A 282 13.39 17.36 2.46
C ALA A 282 13.75 17.99 3.81
N THR A 283 15.04 18.25 4.05
CA THR A 283 15.53 18.92 5.26
C THR A 283 15.03 20.36 5.37
N GLU A 284 15.07 21.13 4.28
CA GLU A 284 14.52 22.51 4.23
C GLU A 284 13.02 22.51 4.59
N LEU A 285 12.27 21.54 4.08
CA LEU A 285 10.83 21.39 4.39
C LEU A 285 10.60 20.99 5.87
N ALA A 286 11.42 20.13 6.44
CA ALA A 286 11.33 19.76 7.85
C ALA A 286 11.55 20.98 8.76
N ILE A 287 12.58 21.76 8.50
CA ILE A 287 12.87 23.01 9.22
C ILE A 287 11.70 23.98 9.08
N ARG A 288 11.20 24.17 7.86
CA ARG A 288 10.10 25.09 7.60
C ARG A 288 8.81 24.65 8.30
N LEU A 289 8.47 23.37 8.29
CA LEU A 289 7.31 22.83 9.02
C LEU A 289 7.37 23.10 10.53
N LYS A 290 8.59 23.12 11.09
CA LYS A 290 8.80 23.37 12.51
C LYS A 290 8.72 24.87 12.86
N GLU A 291 9.29 25.72 12.01
CA GLU A 291 9.49 27.15 12.30
C GLU A 291 8.35 28.04 11.78
N ASP A 292 7.71 27.65 10.67
CA ASP A 292 6.64 28.43 9.99
C ASP A 292 5.28 27.81 10.29
N LYS A 293 4.57 28.39 11.28
CA LYS A 293 3.25 27.93 11.70
C LYS A 293 2.22 28.00 10.59
N ASP A 294 2.24 29.06 9.78
CA ASP A 294 1.26 29.26 8.71
C ASP A 294 1.48 28.23 7.59
N PHE A 295 2.74 27.88 7.31
CA PHE A 295 3.08 26.82 6.39
C PHE A 295 2.61 25.45 6.92
N TYR A 296 2.83 25.16 8.21
CA TYR A 296 2.33 23.92 8.83
C TYR A 296 0.80 23.82 8.70
N GLU A 297 0.06 24.86 9.08
CA GLU A 297 -1.40 24.88 9.02
C GLU A 297 -1.92 24.71 7.58
N SER A 298 -1.25 25.34 6.62
CA SER A 298 -1.57 25.20 5.19
C SER A 298 -1.35 23.76 4.71
N CYS A 299 -0.21 23.14 5.06
CA CYS A 299 0.08 21.75 4.72
C CYS A 299 -0.95 20.78 5.35
N SER A 300 -1.28 21.00 6.63
CA SER A 300 -2.26 20.19 7.35
C SER A 300 -3.66 20.28 6.72
N LYS A 301 -4.10 21.49 6.41
CA LYS A 301 -5.40 21.74 5.77
C LYS A 301 -5.49 21.08 4.38
N VAL A 302 -4.45 21.27 3.55
CA VAL A 302 -4.41 20.65 2.21
C VAL A 302 -4.44 19.14 2.32
N ALA A 303 -3.65 18.55 3.24
CA ALA A 303 -3.62 17.11 3.42
C ALA A 303 -5.02 16.54 3.73
N ARG A 304 -5.75 17.13 4.67
CA ARG A 304 -7.13 16.71 5.01
C ARG A 304 -8.08 16.81 3.82
N LEU A 305 -8.04 17.92 3.11
CA LEU A 305 -8.91 18.16 1.95
C LEU A 305 -8.67 17.11 0.88
N MET A 306 -7.40 16.89 0.53
CA MET A 306 -7.04 15.93 -0.51
C MET A 306 -7.30 14.47 -0.08
N ALA A 307 -7.18 14.17 1.23
CA ALA A 307 -7.55 12.85 1.73
C ALA A 307 -9.05 12.56 1.57
N GLN A 308 -9.91 13.54 1.79
CA GLN A 308 -11.36 13.41 1.58
C GLN A 308 -11.68 13.10 0.10
N GLU A 309 -11.06 13.81 -0.84
CA GLU A 309 -11.22 13.55 -2.27
C GLU A 309 -10.67 12.18 -2.64
N GLN A 310 -9.48 11.81 -2.13
CA GLN A 310 -8.86 10.51 -2.41
C GLN A 310 -9.63 9.35 -1.78
N CYS A 311 -10.29 9.56 -0.65
CA CYS A 311 -11.09 8.56 0.05
C CYS A 311 -12.55 8.50 -0.43
N ASP A 312 -12.94 9.24 -1.46
CA ASP A 312 -14.26 9.11 -2.07
C ASP A 312 -14.40 7.72 -2.72
N VAL A 313 -14.83 6.78 -1.90
CA VAL A 313 -14.97 5.36 -2.26
C VAL A 313 -15.99 5.17 -3.38
N ASP A 314 -17.08 5.96 -3.38
CA ASP A 314 -18.14 5.82 -4.39
C ASP A 314 -17.65 6.30 -5.75
N TYR A 315 -16.93 7.41 -5.83
CA TYR A 315 -16.29 7.88 -7.05
C TYR A 315 -15.33 6.82 -7.63
N TRP A 316 -14.40 6.33 -6.82
CA TRP A 316 -13.42 5.35 -7.27
C TRP A 316 -14.03 3.99 -7.62
N LYS A 317 -15.05 3.58 -6.87
CA LYS A 317 -15.81 2.38 -7.20
C LYS A 317 -16.50 2.50 -8.56
N GLN A 318 -17.14 3.64 -8.84
CA GLN A 318 -17.73 3.91 -10.14
C GLN A 318 -16.67 3.88 -11.24
N TYR A 319 -15.53 4.54 -11.06
CA TYR A 319 -14.41 4.54 -11.99
C TYR A 319 -13.91 3.11 -12.32
N ILE A 320 -13.71 2.28 -11.29
CA ILE A 320 -13.32 0.88 -11.51
C ILE A 320 -14.42 0.12 -12.26
N MET A 321 -15.68 0.31 -11.87
CA MET A 321 -16.81 -0.34 -12.53
C MET A 321 -16.89 0.03 -14.02
N GLU A 322 -16.81 1.29 -14.35
CA GLU A 322 -16.79 1.76 -15.75
C GLU A 322 -15.62 1.12 -16.50
N SER A 323 -14.45 1.09 -15.86
CA SER A 323 -13.27 0.44 -16.45
C SER A 323 -13.44 -1.05 -16.72
N LEU A 324 -14.27 -1.77 -15.97
CA LEU A 324 -14.55 -3.19 -16.19
C LEU A 324 -15.50 -3.43 -17.38
N TYR A 325 -16.41 -2.50 -17.66
CA TYR A 325 -17.43 -2.63 -18.69
C TYR A 325 -17.09 -1.95 -20.03
N GLU A 326 -16.09 -1.07 -20.07
CA GLU A 326 -15.60 -0.53 -21.34
C GLU A 326 -15.08 -1.68 -22.22
N THR A 327 -15.88 -2.11 -23.18
CA THR A 327 -15.44 -2.99 -24.27
C THR A 327 -14.45 -2.22 -25.16
N LYS A 328 -13.38 -2.90 -25.57
CA LYS A 328 -12.43 -2.40 -26.57
C LYS A 328 -13.11 -2.07 -27.89
#